data_dca660f049768a57bf84f84917ad5111
#
_entry.id   dca660f049768a57bf84f84917ad5111
#
_cell.length_a   1.000
_cell.length_b   1.000
_cell.length_c   1.000
_cell.angle_alpha   90.00
_cell.angle_beta   90.00
_cell.angle_gamma   90.00
#
_symmetry.space_group_name_H-M   'P 1'
#
loop_
_entity.id
_entity.type
_entity.pdbx_description
1 polymer ?
#
loop_
_entity_poly.entity_id
_entity_poly.type
_entity_poly.pdbx_seq_one_letter_code
_entity_poly.pdbx_strand_id
1 'polypeptide(L)'
;TREFGPQHRRLWAEFMGRAVLRANVRELFARTPQMLAAEGADVRLLNAWDGDRLVACLVLDYSTPAFVSYIVGARSRSHPVPHAGDALFAVMLEKARAAGCDFVQLGLGVNEGITRFKRKWGGAPQLSYVMAQWQERPRADVHKVVLDELMQALVERSDEGLSKRQILDRLPDQRPFAMLWELEKQGRRSWICGTAHFFCYSFADSFRRLFRKVDTVIFEGPLDAESLAQVEACGKSPDPGAVPLDGLMTEAEIRRLERVVCGVRGPVARFLNMEWEDAPDVRERLHTTRHWYAFFSLWTAFLERQGWRDSVDLEAWHLARDMGKTVLGMETMEEQLHSLEVVPVPRVLDFFRHCGQWRSYMKRNIYHYLRGELEPMMGTSTEFPTRTQQVIDFRDQRFRERMRPFIEKGGVAVFVGAAHMLRLRRMLTEDGFTVRQVRPTWIHRMRARLRGEDDLYRIPADGDR
;
A
#
# COMPACT_ATOMS: atom_id res chain seq x y z
N THR A 1 2.88 -6.92 -37.22
CA THR A 1 2.57 -8.37 -37.17
C THR A 1 1.75 -8.71 -35.94
N ARG A 2 1.07 -9.85 -35.94
CA ARG A 2 0.39 -10.45 -34.79
C ARG A 2 1.12 -11.70 -34.28
N GLU A 3 2.19 -12.12 -34.94
CA GLU A 3 2.93 -13.32 -34.57
C GLU A 3 3.87 -13.08 -33.40
N PHE A 4 3.60 -13.74 -32.30
CA PHE A 4 4.44 -13.73 -31.10
C PHE A 4 5.34 -14.98 -31.10
N GLY A 5 6.50 -14.85 -31.71
CA GLY A 5 7.46 -15.95 -31.91
C GLY A 5 8.49 -16.10 -30.78
N PRO A 6 9.45 -17.04 -30.94
CA PRO A 6 10.48 -17.33 -29.93
C PRO A 6 11.33 -16.11 -29.53
N GLN A 7 11.63 -15.20 -30.48
CA GLN A 7 12.44 -14.02 -30.21
C GLN A 7 11.70 -13.00 -29.33
N HIS A 8 10.37 -12.87 -29.48
CA HIS A 8 9.55 -12.06 -28.58
C HIS A 8 9.56 -12.64 -27.16
N ARG A 9 9.39 -13.97 -27.01
CA ARG A 9 9.47 -14.65 -25.71
C ARG A 9 10.82 -14.41 -25.02
N ARG A 10 11.91 -14.48 -25.78
CA ARG A 10 13.27 -14.21 -25.27
C ARG A 10 13.40 -12.75 -24.79
N LEU A 11 12.93 -11.78 -25.59
CA LEU A 11 12.97 -10.36 -25.25
C LEU A 11 12.12 -10.04 -24.02
N TRP A 12 10.93 -10.65 -23.91
CA TRP A 12 10.04 -10.54 -22.74
C TRP A 12 10.69 -11.14 -21.48
N ALA A 13 11.25 -12.33 -21.58
CA ALA A 13 11.96 -12.98 -20.46
C ALA A 13 13.15 -12.14 -19.99
N GLU A 14 13.96 -11.61 -20.91
CA GLU A 14 15.06 -10.70 -20.59
C GLU A 14 14.55 -9.46 -19.85
N PHE A 15 13.47 -8.85 -20.33
CA PHE A 15 12.91 -7.64 -19.72
C PHE A 15 12.32 -7.94 -18.32
N MET A 16 11.50 -8.97 -18.20
CA MET A 16 10.86 -9.36 -16.93
C MET A 16 11.85 -9.85 -15.88
N GLY A 17 12.95 -10.46 -16.29
CA GLY A 17 14.01 -10.95 -15.40
C GLY A 17 14.82 -9.84 -14.73
N ARG A 18 14.93 -8.68 -15.37
CA ARG A 18 15.73 -7.54 -14.87
C ARG A 18 14.90 -6.42 -14.22
N ALA A 19 13.62 -6.31 -14.59
CA ALA A 19 12.76 -5.24 -14.11
C ALA A 19 11.99 -5.67 -12.86
N VAL A 20 12.02 -4.84 -11.81
CA VAL A 20 11.14 -5.01 -10.66
C VAL A 20 9.75 -4.54 -11.08
N LEU A 21 8.96 -5.45 -11.63
CA LEU A 21 7.62 -5.17 -12.11
C LEU A 21 6.58 -5.54 -11.05
N ARG A 22 5.56 -4.71 -10.88
CA ARG A 22 4.36 -5.06 -10.11
C ARG A 22 3.66 -6.26 -10.75
N ALA A 23 2.95 -7.06 -9.94
CA ALA A 23 2.28 -8.28 -10.41
C ALA A 23 1.37 -8.05 -11.61
N ASN A 24 0.55 -6.98 -11.59
CA ASN A 24 -0.33 -6.60 -12.68
C ASN A 24 0.41 -6.26 -13.99
N VAL A 25 1.60 -5.65 -13.89
CA VAL A 25 2.44 -5.36 -15.07
C VAL A 25 3.06 -6.63 -15.62
N ARG A 26 3.53 -7.54 -14.76
CA ARG A 26 4.02 -8.86 -15.19
C ARG A 26 2.93 -9.65 -15.92
N GLU A 27 1.71 -9.62 -15.39
CA GLU A 27 0.55 -10.25 -15.99
C GLU A 27 0.24 -9.68 -17.38
N LEU A 28 0.32 -8.37 -17.55
CA LEU A 28 0.13 -7.71 -18.84
C LEU A 28 1.13 -8.23 -19.89
N PHE A 29 2.41 -8.36 -19.51
CA PHE A 29 3.43 -8.96 -20.39
C PHE A 29 3.14 -10.43 -20.66
N ALA A 30 2.72 -11.21 -19.66
CA ALA A 30 2.41 -12.65 -19.82
C ALA A 30 1.21 -12.86 -20.73
N ARG A 31 0.21 -11.98 -20.70
CA ARG A 31 -1.01 -12.06 -21.54
C ARG A 31 -0.84 -11.52 -22.96
N THR A 32 0.32 -10.98 -23.32
CA THR A 32 0.56 -10.44 -24.67
C THR A 32 0.17 -11.44 -25.79
N PRO A 33 0.51 -12.74 -25.74
CA PRO A 33 0.10 -13.69 -26.79
C PRO A 33 -1.41 -13.84 -26.90
N GLN A 34 -2.13 -13.83 -25.78
CA GLN A 34 -3.60 -13.92 -25.73
C GLN A 34 -4.25 -12.66 -26.29
N MET A 35 -3.70 -11.49 -25.99
CA MET A 35 -4.18 -10.21 -26.55
C MET A 35 -4.04 -10.18 -28.08
N LEU A 36 -2.93 -10.69 -28.60
CA LEU A 36 -2.67 -10.76 -30.04
C LEU A 36 -3.58 -11.75 -30.77
N ALA A 37 -4.01 -12.82 -30.07
CA ALA A 37 -4.88 -13.85 -30.60
C ALA A 37 -6.39 -13.55 -30.40
N ALA A 38 -6.74 -12.50 -29.63
CA ALA A 38 -8.12 -12.19 -29.32
C ALA A 38 -8.94 -11.83 -30.58
N GLU A 39 -10.09 -12.48 -30.73
CA GLU A 39 -11.03 -12.18 -31.81
C GLU A 39 -11.68 -10.82 -31.56
N GLY A 40 -11.81 -10.03 -32.62
CA GLY A 40 -12.40 -8.69 -32.57
C GLY A 40 -11.46 -7.58 -32.04
N ALA A 41 -10.25 -7.93 -31.56
CA ALA A 41 -9.23 -6.96 -31.18
C ALA A 41 -8.19 -6.78 -32.30
N ASP A 42 -7.78 -5.54 -32.53
CA ASP A 42 -6.71 -5.22 -33.48
C ASP A 42 -5.41 -4.88 -32.75
N VAL A 43 -4.87 -5.88 -32.05
CA VAL A 43 -3.58 -5.74 -31.35
C VAL A 43 -2.44 -6.18 -32.26
N ARG A 44 -1.40 -5.37 -32.34
CA ARG A 44 -0.25 -5.57 -33.25
C ARG A 44 1.07 -5.40 -32.55
N LEU A 45 2.07 -6.12 -33.03
CA LEU A 45 3.48 -5.95 -32.64
C LEU A 45 4.18 -5.03 -33.65
N LEU A 46 4.91 -4.05 -33.13
CA LEU A 46 5.85 -3.25 -33.90
C LEU A 46 7.27 -3.64 -33.46
N ASN A 47 8.07 -4.17 -34.38
CA ASN A 47 9.34 -4.80 -34.11
C ASN A 47 10.50 -4.00 -34.69
N ALA A 48 11.60 -3.88 -33.93
CA ALA A 48 12.89 -3.40 -34.42
C ALA A 48 13.87 -4.57 -34.45
N TRP A 49 14.52 -4.73 -35.60
CA TRP A 49 15.47 -5.80 -35.87
C TRP A 49 16.85 -5.24 -36.12
N ASP A 50 17.87 -5.94 -35.64
CA ASP A 50 19.28 -5.74 -36.03
C ASP A 50 19.73 -7.04 -36.67
N GLY A 51 19.83 -7.03 -38.01
CA GLY A 51 19.91 -8.28 -38.77
C GLY A 51 18.71 -9.19 -38.47
N ASP A 52 19.02 -10.42 -38.08
CA ASP A 52 17.99 -11.42 -37.71
C ASP A 52 17.59 -11.42 -36.24
N ARG A 53 18.07 -10.45 -35.46
CA ARG A 53 17.83 -10.38 -34.03
C ARG A 53 16.81 -9.31 -33.67
N LEU A 54 15.75 -9.70 -32.94
CA LEU A 54 14.76 -8.76 -32.39
C LEU A 54 15.39 -7.99 -31.21
N VAL A 55 15.53 -6.68 -31.35
CA VAL A 55 16.19 -5.80 -30.35
C VAL A 55 15.22 -4.92 -29.56
N ALA A 56 14.07 -4.61 -30.12
CA ALA A 56 13.00 -3.93 -29.41
C ALA A 56 11.63 -4.28 -30.02
N CYS A 57 10.58 -4.19 -29.21
CA CYS A 57 9.22 -4.44 -29.64
C CYS A 57 8.23 -3.59 -28.84
N LEU A 58 7.18 -3.08 -29.50
CA LEU A 58 6.01 -2.45 -28.90
C LEU A 58 4.77 -3.28 -29.17
N VAL A 59 3.85 -3.32 -28.21
CA VAL A 59 2.48 -3.85 -28.35
C VAL A 59 1.55 -2.65 -28.49
N LEU A 60 0.82 -2.58 -29.58
CA LEU A 60 -0.08 -1.51 -29.94
C LEU A 60 -1.49 -2.06 -30.17
N ASP A 61 -2.49 -1.38 -29.64
CA ASP A 61 -3.89 -1.72 -29.84
C ASP A 61 -4.56 -0.66 -30.73
N TYR A 62 -5.10 -1.10 -31.86
CA TYR A 62 -5.84 -0.32 -32.87
C TYR A 62 -7.34 -0.62 -32.85
N SER A 63 -7.85 -1.31 -31.83
CA SER A 63 -9.28 -1.68 -31.73
C SER A 63 -10.22 -0.48 -31.71
N THR A 64 -9.70 0.71 -31.39
CA THR A 64 -10.45 1.97 -31.36
C THR A 64 -10.11 2.81 -32.60
N PRO A 65 -11.07 3.28 -33.40
CA PRO A 65 -10.76 4.08 -34.58
C PRO A 65 -10.19 5.47 -34.27
N ALA A 66 -10.50 6.04 -33.10
CA ALA A 66 -10.09 7.39 -32.73
C ALA A 66 -8.63 7.47 -32.25
N PHE A 67 -8.05 6.40 -31.72
CA PHE A 67 -6.69 6.42 -31.17
C PHE A 67 -6.02 5.06 -31.14
N VAL A 68 -4.70 5.08 -31.09
CA VAL A 68 -3.88 3.89 -30.85
C VAL A 68 -3.44 3.86 -29.37
N SER A 69 -3.58 2.73 -28.73
CA SER A 69 -3.03 2.53 -27.38
C SER A 69 -1.67 1.86 -27.43
N TYR A 70 -0.67 2.50 -26.84
CA TYR A 70 0.58 1.88 -26.49
C TYR A 70 0.41 1.07 -25.21
N ILE A 71 0.45 -0.25 -25.30
CA ILE A 71 0.18 -1.15 -24.16
C ILE A 71 1.45 -1.42 -23.37
N VAL A 72 2.45 -2.06 -24.01
CA VAL A 72 3.75 -2.36 -23.40
C VAL A 72 4.84 -2.33 -24.46
N GLY A 73 6.09 -2.22 -23.99
CA GLY A 73 7.25 -2.33 -24.85
C GLY A 73 8.46 -2.88 -24.11
N ALA A 74 9.30 -3.58 -24.82
CA ALA A 74 10.56 -4.09 -24.30
C ALA A 74 11.71 -3.81 -25.28
N ARG A 75 12.92 -3.64 -24.73
CA ARG A 75 14.17 -3.55 -25.49
C ARG A 75 15.23 -4.46 -24.90
N SER A 76 16.06 -5.03 -25.75
CA SER A 76 17.21 -5.81 -25.33
C SER A 76 18.27 -4.91 -24.67
N ARG A 77 18.86 -5.39 -23.58
CA ARG A 77 20.10 -4.85 -23.01
C ARG A 77 21.28 -5.76 -23.24
N SER A 78 21.04 -7.04 -23.46
CA SER A 78 22.08 -7.98 -23.85
C SER A 78 22.63 -7.69 -25.26
N HIS A 79 21.80 -7.03 -26.09
CA HIS A 79 22.17 -6.52 -27.40
C HIS A 79 21.62 -5.11 -27.60
N PRO A 80 22.24 -4.08 -26.99
CA PRO A 80 21.70 -2.72 -27.02
C PRO A 80 21.96 -2.07 -28.39
N VAL A 81 20.88 -1.72 -29.08
CA VAL A 81 20.95 -0.93 -30.30
C VAL A 81 20.51 0.51 -29.95
N PRO A 82 21.38 1.51 -30.15
CA PRO A 82 21.06 2.90 -29.93
C PRO A 82 19.80 3.30 -30.70
N HIS A 83 18.94 4.09 -30.07
CA HIS A 83 17.73 4.65 -30.66
C HIS A 83 16.66 3.65 -31.16
N ALA A 84 16.80 2.33 -30.93
CA ALA A 84 15.79 1.36 -31.36
C ALA A 84 14.36 1.68 -30.80
N GLY A 85 14.28 2.13 -29.56
CA GLY A 85 13.01 2.58 -28.98
C GLY A 85 12.47 3.86 -29.63
N ASP A 86 13.35 4.81 -29.96
CA ASP A 86 12.98 6.04 -30.65
C ASP A 86 12.45 5.75 -32.06
N ALA A 87 13.10 4.88 -32.80
CA ALA A 87 12.69 4.43 -34.15
C ALA A 87 11.28 3.80 -34.10
N LEU A 88 11.02 2.94 -33.10
CA LEU A 88 9.71 2.34 -32.93
C LEU A 88 8.62 3.39 -32.61
N PHE A 89 8.94 4.40 -31.80
CA PHE A 89 8.00 5.48 -31.49
C PHE A 89 7.71 6.36 -32.70
N ALA A 90 8.72 6.70 -33.52
CA ALA A 90 8.52 7.41 -34.77
C ALA A 90 7.56 6.66 -35.71
N VAL A 91 7.84 5.38 -35.95
CA VAL A 91 7.01 4.53 -36.81
C VAL A 91 5.60 4.33 -36.22
N MET A 92 5.46 4.24 -34.88
CA MET A 92 4.15 4.18 -34.22
C MET A 92 3.31 5.43 -34.55
N LEU A 93 3.88 6.62 -34.43
CA LEU A 93 3.20 7.88 -34.73
C LEU A 93 2.82 7.99 -36.21
N GLU A 94 3.73 7.62 -37.11
CA GLU A 94 3.43 7.58 -38.55
C GLU A 94 2.27 6.63 -38.90
N LYS A 95 2.30 5.42 -38.31
CA LYS A 95 1.23 4.43 -38.53
C LYS A 95 -0.10 4.85 -37.92
N ALA A 96 -0.10 5.47 -36.74
CA ALA A 96 -1.30 6.01 -36.12
C ALA A 96 -1.92 7.12 -37.00
N ARG A 97 -1.09 8.03 -37.52
CA ARG A 97 -1.52 9.08 -38.47
C ARG A 97 -2.07 8.49 -39.75
N ALA A 98 -1.39 7.50 -40.32
CA ALA A 98 -1.83 6.82 -41.55
C ALA A 98 -3.16 6.05 -41.35
N ALA A 99 -3.42 5.58 -40.13
CA ALA A 99 -4.69 4.96 -39.75
C ALA A 99 -5.82 5.95 -39.47
N GLY A 100 -5.56 7.28 -39.55
CA GLY A 100 -6.55 8.33 -39.30
C GLY A 100 -6.85 8.55 -37.81
N CYS A 101 -5.99 8.11 -36.90
CA CYS A 101 -6.17 8.31 -35.47
C CYS A 101 -5.85 9.75 -35.05
N ASP A 102 -6.67 10.32 -34.16
CA ASP A 102 -6.50 11.69 -33.67
C ASP A 102 -5.33 11.82 -32.71
N PHE A 103 -5.02 10.75 -31.92
CA PHE A 103 -3.93 10.73 -30.96
C PHE A 103 -3.44 9.33 -30.67
N VAL A 104 -2.30 9.24 -29.98
CA VAL A 104 -1.75 8.00 -29.44
C VAL A 104 -1.79 8.07 -27.92
N GLN A 105 -2.50 7.13 -27.30
CA GLN A 105 -2.56 6.99 -25.85
C GLN A 105 -1.29 6.26 -25.37
N LEU A 106 -0.39 6.99 -24.73
CA LEU A 106 0.91 6.45 -24.27
C LEU A 106 0.85 5.76 -22.90
N GLY A 107 -0.32 5.70 -22.26
CA GLY A 107 -0.46 5.15 -20.92
C GLY A 107 0.28 5.97 -19.84
N LEU A 108 0.45 5.38 -18.67
CA LEU A 108 1.01 6.05 -17.50
C LEU A 108 2.53 6.30 -17.60
N GLY A 109 2.99 7.37 -16.94
CA GLY A 109 4.40 7.61 -16.64
C GLY A 109 4.78 6.94 -15.33
N VAL A 110 5.02 5.62 -15.35
CA VAL A 110 5.25 4.80 -14.14
C VAL A 110 6.56 5.08 -13.41
N ASN A 111 7.50 5.76 -14.04
CA ASN A 111 8.75 6.27 -13.44
C ASN A 111 9.30 7.45 -14.26
N GLU A 112 10.28 8.18 -13.71
CA GLU A 112 10.85 9.36 -14.37
C GLU A 112 11.44 9.09 -15.74
N GLY A 113 12.14 7.97 -15.92
CA GLY A 113 12.76 7.60 -17.21
C GLY A 113 11.71 7.41 -18.30
N ILE A 114 10.62 6.71 -18.00
CA ILE A 114 9.47 6.51 -18.90
C ILE A 114 8.75 7.83 -19.14
N THR A 115 8.52 8.63 -18.10
CA THR A 115 7.88 9.94 -18.21
C THR A 115 8.69 10.87 -19.10
N ARG A 116 10.01 10.96 -18.90
CA ARG A 116 10.92 11.77 -19.73
C ARG A 116 10.92 11.29 -21.17
N PHE A 117 10.97 9.99 -21.40
CA PHE A 117 10.91 9.41 -22.73
C PHE A 117 9.60 9.75 -23.45
N LYS A 118 8.46 9.60 -22.78
CA LYS A 118 7.14 9.95 -23.36
C LYS A 118 7.01 11.45 -23.64
N ARG A 119 7.48 12.31 -22.73
CA ARG A 119 7.53 13.76 -22.95
C ARG A 119 8.39 14.18 -24.14
N LYS A 120 9.53 13.52 -24.36
CA LYS A 120 10.39 13.71 -25.55
C LYS A 120 9.58 13.53 -26.84
N TRP A 121 8.62 12.61 -26.85
CA TRP A 121 7.73 12.31 -27.98
C TRP A 121 6.41 13.11 -27.97
N GLY A 122 6.34 14.21 -27.22
CA GLY A 122 5.16 15.08 -27.15
C GLY A 122 4.05 14.57 -26.22
N GLY A 123 4.30 13.52 -25.46
CA GLY A 123 3.32 13.00 -24.49
C GLY A 123 3.08 13.99 -23.35
N ALA A 124 1.83 14.38 -23.15
CA ALA A 124 1.39 15.22 -22.06
C ALA A 124 0.24 14.56 -21.31
N PRO A 125 0.18 14.67 -19.97
CA PRO A 125 -0.97 14.19 -19.20
C PRO A 125 -2.18 15.08 -19.49
N GLN A 126 -3.16 14.54 -20.17
CA GLN A 126 -4.39 15.28 -20.56
C GLN A 126 -5.64 14.75 -19.87
N LEU A 127 -5.61 13.48 -19.43
CA LEU A 127 -6.75 12.82 -18.80
C LEU A 127 -6.36 12.32 -17.42
N SER A 128 -7.28 12.42 -16.48
CA SER A 128 -7.15 11.79 -15.17
C SER A 128 -7.11 10.27 -15.31
N TYR A 129 -6.19 9.62 -14.58
CA TYR A 129 -6.15 8.16 -14.52
C TYR A 129 -7.22 7.66 -13.57
N VAL A 130 -8.09 6.81 -14.07
CA VAL A 130 -9.07 6.10 -13.25
C VAL A 130 -8.85 4.60 -13.43
N MET A 131 -8.61 3.90 -12.33
CA MET A 131 -8.58 2.44 -12.31
C MET A 131 -9.90 1.96 -11.70
N ALA A 132 -10.68 1.22 -12.48
CA ALA A 132 -11.89 0.55 -11.99
C ALA A 132 -11.67 -0.96 -12.03
N GLN A 133 -11.97 -1.64 -10.93
CA GLN A 133 -12.00 -3.09 -10.86
C GLN A 133 -13.45 -3.53 -10.75
N TRP A 134 -13.92 -4.26 -11.74
CA TRP A 134 -15.24 -4.88 -11.73
C TRP A 134 -15.15 -6.31 -11.22
N GLN A 135 -16.03 -6.65 -10.29
CA GLN A 135 -16.16 -8.02 -9.80
C GLN A 135 -17.64 -8.36 -9.73
N GLU A 136 -18.07 -9.32 -10.52
CA GLU A 136 -19.42 -9.88 -10.42
C GLU A 136 -19.50 -10.70 -9.13
N ARG A 137 -20.46 -10.38 -8.26
CA ARG A 137 -20.65 -11.13 -7.01
C ARG A 137 -21.54 -12.34 -7.27
N PRO A 138 -21.03 -13.58 -7.17
CA PRO A 138 -21.89 -14.76 -7.13
C PRO A 138 -22.70 -14.73 -5.82
N ARG A 139 -23.99 -15.06 -5.88
CA ARG A 139 -24.89 -15.14 -4.72
C ARG A 139 -24.62 -16.34 -3.78
N ALA A 140 -23.61 -17.14 -4.00
CA ALA A 140 -23.29 -18.34 -3.24
C ALA A 140 -21.95 -18.20 -2.50
N ASP A 141 -21.98 -18.56 -1.23
CA ASP A 141 -20.90 -18.77 -0.25
C ASP A 141 -19.50 -18.26 -0.65
N VAL A 142 -19.30 -16.94 -0.46
CA VAL A 142 -18.12 -16.17 -0.87
C VAL A 142 -16.80 -16.79 -0.37
N HIS A 143 -16.82 -17.56 0.72
CA HIS A 143 -15.62 -18.20 1.26
C HIS A 143 -15.09 -19.36 0.41
N LYS A 144 -15.99 -20.10 -0.23
CA LYS A 144 -15.59 -21.21 -1.08
C LYS A 144 -15.12 -20.71 -2.45
N VAL A 145 -15.82 -19.70 -2.98
CA VAL A 145 -15.52 -19.11 -4.29
C VAL A 145 -14.19 -18.33 -4.25
N VAL A 146 -13.94 -17.50 -3.24
CA VAL A 146 -12.67 -16.77 -3.13
C VAL A 146 -11.49 -17.72 -2.89
N LEU A 147 -11.66 -18.77 -2.09
CA LEU A 147 -10.62 -19.77 -1.92
C LEU A 147 -10.42 -20.62 -3.19
N ASP A 148 -11.50 -21.00 -3.86
CA ASP A 148 -11.45 -21.78 -5.10
C ASP A 148 -10.92 -20.92 -6.27
N GLU A 149 -11.32 -19.66 -6.41
CA GLU A 149 -10.76 -18.73 -7.40
C GLU A 149 -9.30 -18.37 -7.11
N LEU A 150 -8.93 -18.17 -5.83
CA LEU A 150 -7.54 -17.96 -5.44
C LEU A 150 -6.72 -19.23 -5.71
N MET A 151 -7.24 -20.40 -5.36
CA MET A 151 -6.60 -21.68 -5.63
C MET A 151 -6.56 -21.98 -7.13
N GLN A 152 -7.60 -21.63 -7.89
CA GLN A 152 -7.66 -21.83 -9.33
C GLN A 152 -6.73 -20.84 -10.06
N ALA A 153 -6.70 -19.56 -9.68
CA ALA A 153 -5.73 -18.59 -10.19
C ALA A 153 -4.29 -18.94 -9.81
N LEU A 154 -4.09 -19.62 -8.70
CA LEU A 154 -2.78 -20.12 -8.25
C LEU A 154 -2.41 -21.44 -8.97
N VAL A 155 -3.38 -22.28 -9.31
CA VAL A 155 -3.19 -23.52 -10.08
C VAL A 155 -3.01 -23.19 -11.57
N GLU A 156 -3.78 -22.28 -12.14
CA GLU A 156 -3.59 -21.80 -13.52
C GLU A 156 -2.25 -21.07 -13.73
N ARG A 157 -1.69 -20.49 -12.67
CA ARG A 157 -0.31 -19.97 -12.61
C ARG A 157 0.74 -21.06 -12.35
N SER A 158 0.35 -22.27 -12.06
CA SER A 158 1.25 -23.40 -11.74
C SER A 158 1.92 -24.06 -12.94
N ASP A 159 1.88 -23.46 -14.13
CA ASP A 159 2.85 -23.78 -15.19
C ASP A 159 4.31 -23.61 -14.75
N GLU A 160 4.54 -22.93 -13.60
CA GLU A 160 5.84 -22.86 -12.93
C GLU A 160 6.06 -23.94 -11.86
N GLY A 161 5.16 -24.90 -11.69
CA GLY A 161 5.35 -26.01 -10.75
C GLY A 161 5.44 -25.61 -9.27
N LEU A 162 4.81 -24.49 -8.86
CA LEU A 162 4.82 -24.05 -7.48
C LEU A 162 4.10 -25.04 -6.55
N SER A 163 4.79 -25.53 -5.53
CA SER A 163 4.20 -26.36 -4.51
C SER A 163 3.18 -25.57 -3.67
N LYS A 164 2.19 -26.27 -3.09
CA LYS A 164 1.21 -25.68 -2.15
C LYS A 164 1.90 -24.87 -1.04
N ARG A 165 3.10 -25.26 -0.62
CA ARG A 165 3.90 -24.56 0.39
C ARG A 165 4.42 -23.22 -0.12
N GLN A 166 4.94 -23.16 -1.33
CA GLN A 166 5.42 -21.92 -1.96
C GLN A 166 4.28 -20.93 -2.24
N ILE A 167 3.07 -21.44 -2.49
CA ILE A 167 1.86 -20.61 -2.61
C ILE A 167 1.48 -20.03 -1.25
N LEU A 168 1.47 -20.84 -0.20
CA LEU A 168 1.17 -20.38 1.16
C LEU A 168 2.19 -19.36 1.68
N ASP A 169 3.47 -19.50 1.30
CA ASP A 169 4.54 -18.56 1.65
C ASP A 169 4.40 -17.18 0.95
N ARG A 170 3.57 -17.09 -0.10
CA ARG A 170 3.27 -15.83 -0.80
C ARG A 170 2.02 -15.10 -0.27
N LEU A 171 1.19 -15.78 0.52
CA LEU A 171 0.05 -15.15 1.17
C LEU A 171 0.52 -14.29 2.34
N PRO A 172 -0.14 -13.15 2.63
CA PRO A 172 0.15 -12.38 3.82
C PRO A 172 0.04 -13.25 5.06
N ASP A 173 1.06 -13.21 5.91
CA ASP A 173 1.11 -14.03 7.13
C ASP A 173 -0.03 -13.62 8.07
N GLN A 174 -1.00 -14.52 8.25
CA GLN A 174 -2.19 -14.28 9.06
C GLN A 174 -1.86 -14.40 10.54
N ARG A 175 -2.18 -13.35 11.31
CA ARG A 175 -2.02 -13.32 12.76
C ARG A 175 -3.35 -13.14 13.48
N PRO A 176 -3.50 -13.65 14.71
CA PRO A 176 -4.65 -13.32 15.55
C PRO A 176 -4.62 -11.83 15.91
N PHE A 177 -5.75 -11.15 15.74
CA PHE A 177 -5.88 -9.76 16.15
C PHE A 177 -6.11 -9.67 17.67
N ALA A 178 -5.14 -9.13 18.40
CA ALA A 178 -5.15 -9.08 19.86
C ALA A 178 -5.53 -7.70 20.43
N MET A 179 -5.52 -6.65 19.61
CA MET A 179 -5.93 -5.29 20.00
C MET A 179 -7.45 -5.12 19.90
N LEU A 180 -8.19 -6.01 20.54
CA LEU A 180 -9.66 -6.12 20.49
C LEU A 180 -10.26 -6.15 21.90
N TRP A 181 -11.24 -5.30 22.15
CA TRP A 181 -12.01 -5.27 23.40
C TRP A 181 -13.51 -5.41 23.12
N GLU A 182 -14.18 -6.20 23.93
CA GLU A 182 -15.63 -6.30 23.99
C GLU A 182 -16.15 -5.22 24.92
N LEU A 183 -17.20 -4.54 24.49
CA LEU A 183 -17.95 -3.54 25.22
C LEU A 183 -19.32 -4.14 25.55
N GLU A 184 -19.68 -4.25 26.82
CA GLU A 184 -20.97 -4.79 27.24
C GLU A 184 -21.69 -3.78 28.14
N LYS A 185 -22.93 -3.48 27.80
CA LYS A 185 -23.83 -2.63 28.61
C LYS A 185 -25.26 -3.12 28.46
N GLN A 186 -25.92 -3.41 29.59
CA GLN A 186 -27.31 -3.86 29.62
C GLN A 186 -27.59 -5.10 28.72
N GLY A 187 -26.65 -6.06 28.70
CA GLY A 187 -26.77 -7.27 27.89
C GLY A 187 -26.49 -7.10 26.40
N ARG A 188 -26.21 -5.89 25.96
CA ARG A 188 -25.83 -5.59 24.55
C ARG A 188 -24.32 -5.57 24.41
N ARG A 189 -23.85 -6.10 23.29
CA ARG A 189 -22.41 -6.22 23.02
C ARG A 189 -22.02 -5.47 21.77
N SER A 190 -20.91 -4.76 21.86
CA SER A 190 -20.18 -4.14 20.77
C SER A 190 -18.68 -4.38 20.96
N TRP A 191 -17.87 -3.96 20.01
CA TRP A 191 -16.42 -4.18 20.06
C TRP A 191 -15.68 -2.90 19.69
N ILE A 192 -14.50 -2.71 20.30
CA ILE A 192 -13.56 -1.64 19.91
C ILE A 192 -12.20 -2.24 19.63
N CYS A 193 -11.59 -1.80 18.53
CA CYS A 193 -10.36 -2.31 17.96
C CYS A 193 -9.31 -1.19 17.92
N GLY A 194 -8.12 -1.46 18.45
CA GLY A 194 -6.97 -0.55 18.33
C GLY A 194 -6.16 -0.87 17.07
N THR A 195 -6.13 0.03 16.09
CA THR A 195 -5.45 -0.18 14.82
C THR A 195 -4.05 0.42 14.78
N ALA A 196 -3.25 -0.05 13.83
CA ALA A 196 -2.00 0.55 13.39
C ALA A 196 -2.13 0.88 11.91
N HIS A 197 -1.74 2.09 11.51
CA HIS A 197 -1.89 2.55 10.12
C HIS A 197 -1.10 1.73 9.11
N PHE A 198 0.02 1.11 9.54
CA PHE A 198 0.80 0.19 8.71
C PHE A 198 1.22 -1.01 9.54
N PHE A 199 1.20 -2.19 8.94
CA PHE A 199 1.65 -3.41 9.60
C PHE A 199 2.20 -4.44 8.62
N CYS A 200 2.94 -5.43 9.14
CA CYS A 200 3.60 -6.46 8.34
C CYS A 200 2.81 -7.78 8.28
N TYR A 201 1.67 -7.87 8.95
CA TYR A 201 0.83 -9.07 9.02
C TYR A 201 -0.62 -8.73 8.70
N SER A 202 -1.37 -9.70 8.17
CA SER A 202 -2.81 -9.60 7.94
C SER A 202 -3.59 -10.11 9.16
N PHE A 203 -4.71 -9.48 9.44
CA PHE A 203 -5.66 -9.87 10.49
C PHE A 203 -7.04 -10.25 9.92
N ALA A 204 -7.13 -10.43 8.62
CA ALA A 204 -8.39 -10.66 7.89
C ALA A 204 -9.24 -11.78 8.49
N ASP A 205 -8.63 -12.89 8.93
CA ASP A 205 -9.36 -14.00 9.56
C ASP A 205 -10.00 -13.61 10.90
N SER A 206 -9.35 -12.73 11.66
CA SER A 206 -9.91 -12.22 12.91
C SER A 206 -11.04 -11.24 12.64
N PHE A 207 -10.89 -10.37 11.64
CA PHE A 207 -11.91 -9.42 11.23
C PHE A 207 -13.14 -10.11 10.64
N ARG A 208 -12.97 -11.14 9.81
CA ARG A 208 -14.09 -11.96 9.31
C ARG A 208 -14.91 -12.56 10.44
N ARG A 209 -14.24 -13.09 11.49
CA ARG A 209 -14.93 -13.62 12.66
C ARG A 209 -15.66 -12.55 13.46
N LEU A 210 -15.09 -11.36 13.59
CA LEU A 210 -15.71 -10.22 14.24
C LEU A 210 -16.92 -9.72 13.44
N PHE A 211 -16.77 -9.51 12.14
CA PHE A 211 -17.81 -8.96 11.26
C PHE A 211 -19.03 -9.87 11.08
N ARG A 212 -18.90 -11.18 11.36
CA ARG A 212 -20.08 -12.06 11.46
C ARG A 212 -20.97 -11.78 12.68
N LYS A 213 -20.46 -11.06 13.68
CA LYS A 213 -21.17 -10.75 14.94
C LYS A 213 -21.74 -9.34 14.94
N VAL A 214 -21.45 -8.52 13.95
CA VAL A 214 -21.85 -7.12 13.88
C VAL A 214 -22.48 -6.79 12.54
N ASP A 215 -23.34 -5.77 12.53
CA ASP A 215 -23.97 -5.27 11.31
C ASP A 215 -23.35 -3.95 10.86
N THR A 216 -22.76 -3.22 11.77
CA THR A 216 -22.15 -1.91 11.54
C THR A 216 -20.68 -1.92 11.95
N VAL A 217 -19.83 -1.33 11.10
CA VAL A 217 -18.41 -1.12 11.37
C VAL A 217 -18.12 0.38 11.27
N ILE A 218 -17.51 0.95 12.29
CA ILE A 218 -17.24 2.39 12.40
C ILE A 218 -15.74 2.59 12.41
N PHE A 219 -15.24 3.52 11.59
CA PHE A 219 -13.84 3.93 11.52
C PHE A 219 -13.65 5.36 12.00
N GLU A 220 -12.39 5.79 12.20
CA GLU A 220 -12.10 7.19 12.56
C GLU A 220 -12.67 8.16 11.53
N GLY A 221 -12.49 7.88 10.25
CA GLY A 221 -13.04 8.66 9.15
C GLY A 221 -13.13 7.85 7.87
N PRO A 222 -13.45 8.49 6.75
CA PRO A 222 -13.56 7.81 5.47
C PRO A 222 -12.20 7.31 4.98
N LEU A 223 -12.16 6.09 4.45
CA LEU A 223 -10.97 5.43 3.92
C LEU A 223 -11.15 5.03 2.44
N ASP A 224 -12.12 5.64 1.77
CA ASP A 224 -12.30 5.45 0.34
C ASP A 224 -11.19 6.16 -0.47
N ALA A 225 -11.05 5.76 -1.74
CA ALA A 225 -9.97 6.23 -2.60
C ALA A 225 -10.00 7.76 -2.84
N GLU A 226 -11.18 8.36 -2.86
CA GLU A 226 -11.35 9.80 -3.07
C GLU A 226 -10.87 10.57 -1.84
N SER A 227 -11.27 10.14 -0.65
CA SER A 227 -10.84 10.70 0.63
C SER A 227 -9.33 10.61 0.82
N LEU A 228 -8.74 9.45 0.51
CA LEU A 228 -7.28 9.27 0.59
C LEU A 228 -6.54 10.15 -0.42
N ALA A 229 -7.06 10.31 -1.63
CA ALA A 229 -6.48 11.22 -2.64
C ALA A 229 -6.55 12.69 -2.20
N GLN A 230 -7.62 13.10 -1.51
CA GLN A 230 -7.74 14.44 -0.96
C GLN A 230 -6.70 14.72 0.14
N VAL A 231 -6.46 13.75 1.05
CA VAL A 231 -5.39 13.85 2.06
C VAL A 231 -4.03 14.00 1.40
N GLU A 232 -3.75 13.18 0.39
CA GLU A 232 -2.50 13.23 -0.35
C GLU A 232 -2.31 14.57 -1.06
N ALA A 233 -3.33 15.07 -1.74
CA ALA A 233 -3.30 16.34 -2.45
C ALA A 233 -3.06 17.51 -1.47
N CYS A 234 -3.75 17.53 -0.33
CA CYS A 234 -3.55 18.53 0.71
C CYS A 234 -2.12 18.48 1.28
N GLY A 235 -1.62 17.28 1.58
CA GLY A 235 -0.28 17.10 2.15
C GLY A 235 0.86 17.48 1.20
N LYS A 236 0.66 17.31 -0.11
CA LYS A 236 1.60 17.72 -1.16
C LYS A 236 1.58 19.21 -1.47
N SER A 237 0.60 19.96 -0.98
CA SER A 237 0.52 21.41 -1.18
C SER A 237 1.22 22.10 -0.02
N PRO A 238 2.37 22.77 -0.23
CA PRO A 238 3.08 23.47 0.83
C PRO A 238 2.21 24.57 1.43
N ASP A 239 2.41 24.82 2.72
CA ASP A 239 1.69 25.90 3.42
C ASP A 239 2.30 27.25 3.03
N PRO A 240 1.54 28.20 2.46
CA PRO A 240 2.08 29.50 2.05
C PRO A 240 2.69 30.23 3.24
N GLY A 241 4.00 30.51 3.16
CA GLY A 241 4.74 31.22 4.21
C GLY A 241 5.31 30.33 5.32
N ALA A 242 5.07 29.03 5.32
CA ALA A 242 5.76 28.12 6.24
C ALA A 242 7.23 27.92 5.82
N VAL A 243 8.11 27.83 6.82
CA VAL A 243 9.51 27.47 6.56
C VAL A 243 9.58 25.97 6.22
N PRO A 244 10.15 25.58 5.07
CA PRO A 244 10.34 24.19 4.72
C PRO A 244 11.16 23.44 5.79
N LEU A 245 10.88 22.15 6.00
CA LEU A 245 11.54 21.36 7.04
C LEU A 245 13.04 21.19 6.81
N ASP A 246 13.50 21.15 5.57
CA ASP A 246 14.93 21.11 5.23
C ASP A 246 15.68 22.36 5.70
N GLY A 247 15.03 23.53 5.73
CA GLY A 247 15.58 24.76 6.30
C GLY A 247 15.70 24.76 7.83
N LEU A 248 15.04 23.80 8.51
CA LEU A 248 15.07 23.63 9.96
C LEU A 248 15.96 22.46 10.42
N MET A 249 16.63 21.80 9.49
CA MET A 249 17.51 20.64 9.72
C MET A 249 18.92 20.93 9.20
N THR A 250 19.90 20.35 9.85
CA THR A 250 21.28 20.39 9.35
C THR A 250 21.46 19.40 8.21
N GLU A 251 22.43 19.66 7.33
CA GLU A 251 22.77 18.78 6.22
C GLU A 251 23.17 17.36 6.70
N ALA A 252 23.77 17.25 7.88
CA ALA A 252 24.10 15.96 8.48
C ALA A 252 22.86 15.16 8.92
N GLU A 253 21.86 15.85 9.47
CA GLU A 253 20.56 15.25 9.85
C GLU A 253 19.80 14.76 8.61
N ILE A 254 19.75 15.57 7.55
CA ILE A 254 19.09 15.20 6.29
C ILE A 254 19.77 13.98 5.68
N ARG A 255 21.09 13.96 5.54
CA ARG A 255 21.83 12.79 5.03
C ARG A 255 21.65 11.52 5.88
N ARG A 256 21.50 11.69 7.21
CA ARG A 256 21.19 10.55 8.09
C ARG A 256 19.79 10.02 7.82
N LEU A 257 18.79 10.89 7.69
CA LEU A 257 17.41 10.53 7.38
C LEU A 257 17.32 9.83 6.01
N GLU A 258 17.99 10.36 4.98
CA GLU A 258 18.08 9.72 3.65
C GLU A 258 18.61 8.28 3.75
N ARG A 259 19.69 8.07 4.50
CA ARG A 259 20.25 6.71 4.69
C ARG A 259 19.28 5.78 5.41
N VAL A 260 18.55 6.27 6.39
CA VAL A 260 17.59 5.47 7.15
C VAL A 260 16.37 5.14 6.30
N VAL A 261 15.83 6.09 5.54
CA VAL A 261 14.65 5.90 4.69
C VAL A 261 14.98 5.09 3.43
N CYS A 262 16.00 5.53 2.68
CA CYS A 262 16.30 4.96 1.36
C CYS A 262 17.34 3.84 1.38
N GLY A 263 18.05 3.64 2.49
CA GLY A 263 19.15 2.68 2.57
C GLY A 263 20.46 3.23 2.01
N VAL A 264 21.41 2.34 1.76
CA VAL A 264 22.70 2.70 1.21
C VAL A 264 22.54 2.95 -0.30
N ARG A 265 22.97 4.12 -0.73
CA ARG A 265 23.05 4.49 -2.16
C ARG A 265 24.51 4.64 -2.57
N GLY A 266 24.82 4.33 -3.80
CA GLY A 266 26.16 4.55 -4.36
C GLY A 266 26.55 3.52 -5.42
N PRO A 267 27.71 3.67 -6.04
CA PRO A 267 28.15 2.81 -7.15
C PRO A 267 28.15 1.31 -6.80
N VAL A 268 28.56 0.97 -5.58
CA VAL A 268 28.59 -0.42 -5.10
C VAL A 268 27.17 -0.98 -4.87
N ALA A 269 26.29 -0.21 -4.25
CA ALA A 269 24.89 -0.62 -4.05
C ALA A 269 24.17 -0.77 -5.39
N ARG A 270 24.44 0.12 -6.34
CA ARG A 270 23.94 0.05 -7.72
C ARG A 270 24.48 -1.16 -8.47
N PHE A 271 25.77 -1.43 -8.35
CA PHE A 271 26.42 -2.59 -8.96
C PHE A 271 25.84 -3.91 -8.42
N LEU A 272 25.57 -3.98 -7.10
CA LEU A 272 24.97 -5.15 -6.45
C LEU A 272 23.45 -5.22 -6.59
N ASN A 273 22.82 -4.29 -7.32
CA ASN A 273 21.37 -4.19 -7.48
C ASN A 273 20.60 -4.10 -6.14
N MET A 274 21.20 -3.44 -5.15
CA MET A 274 20.66 -3.25 -3.79
C MET A 274 19.97 -1.87 -3.62
N GLU A 275 19.93 -1.05 -4.66
CA GLU A 275 19.24 0.23 -4.62
C GLU A 275 17.72 0.02 -4.73
N TRP A 276 16.98 0.70 -3.90
CA TRP A 276 15.52 0.72 -3.97
C TRP A 276 15.09 1.71 -5.07
N GLU A 277 14.57 1.18 -6.18
CA GLU A 277 14.22 1.99 -7.37
C GLU A 277 13.09 3.00 -7.08
N ASP A 278 12.14 2.65 -6.22
CA ASP A 278 11.00 3.50 -5.84
C ASP A 278 11.27 4.34 -4.57
N ALA A 279 12.54 4.51 -4.20
CA ALA A 279 12.90 5.29 -3.02
C ALA A 279 12.46 6.75 -3.17
N PRO A 280 11.81 7.34 -2.14
CA PRO A 280 11.36 8.72 -2.19
C PRO A 280 12.57 9.68 -2.25
N ASP A 281 12.39 10.82 -2.90
CA ASP A 281 13.30 11.95 -2.71
C ASP A 281 12.98 12.60 -1.35
N VAL A 282 13.85 12.34 -0.38
CA VAL A 282 13.69 12.84 1.00
C VAL A 282 13.76 14.36 1.04
N ARG A 283 14.68 14.99 0.25
CA ARG A 283 14.86 16.44 0.23
C ARG A 283 13.65 17.12 -0.41
N GLU A 284 13.19 16.61 -1.53
CA GLU A 284 11.99 17.12 -2.17
C GLU A 284 10.81 17.09 -1.21
N ARG A 285 10.61 15.98 -0.48
CA ARG A 285 9.51 15.87 0.49
C ARG A 285 9.64 16.81 1.66
N LEU A 286 10.85 17.01 2.21
CA LEU A 286 11.08 17.97 3.29
C LEU A 286 10.87 19.42 2.83
N HIS A 287 11.12 19.72 1.55
CA HIS A 287 11.04 21.06 0.99
C HIS A 287 9.64 21.42 0.49
N THR A 288 8.93 20.47 -0.16
CA THR A 288 7.72 20.76 -0.95
C THR A 288 6.43 20.33 -0.29
N THR A 289 6.46 19.61 0.83
CA THR A 289 5.25 19.06 1.43
C THR A 289 4.98 19.63 2.83
N ARG A 290 3.75 19.50 3.30
CA ARG A 290 3.38 19.86 4.66
C ARG A 290 4.14 18.98 5.66
N HIS A 291 4.45 19.53 6.84
CA HIS A 291 5.25 18.86 7.87
C HIS A 291 4.67 17.50 8.31
N TRP A 292 3.36 17.39 8.48
CA TRP A 292 2.70 16.15 8.83
C TRP A 292 2.77 15.12 7.69
N TYR A 293 2.66 15.58 6.42
CA TYR A 293 2.75 14.70 5.26
C TYR A 293 4.18 14.20 5.04
N ALA A 294 5.18 15.07 5.20
CA ALA A 294 6.58 14.66 5.19
C ALA A 294 6.84 13.56 6.24
N PHE A 295 6.32 13.77 7.47
CA PHE A 295 6.43 12.78 8.53
C PHE A 295 5.81 11.43 8.14
N PHE A 296 4.53 11.40 7.76
CA PHE A 296 3.85 10.15 7.41
C PHE A 296 4.49 9.48 6.21
N SER A 297 4.77 10.23 5.14
CA SER A 297 5.29 9.67 3.90
C SER A 297 6.70 9.09 4.04
N LEU A 298 7.59 9.74 4.82
CA LEU A 298 8.95 9.24 5.05
C LEU A 298 8.96 8.07 6.04
N TRP A 299 8.11 8.10 7.07
CA TRP A 299 7.93 6.97 7.97
C TRP A 299 7.36 5.76 7.24
N THR A 300 6.32 5.94 6.42
CA THR A 300 5.75 4.87 5.58
C THR A 300 6.79 4.29 4.63
N ALA A 301 7.54 5.12 3.93
CA ALA A 301 8.61 4.68 3.03
C ALA A 301 9.69 3.84 3.77
N PHE A 302 10.04 4.24 4.99
CA PHE A 302 10.92 3.42 5.83
C PHE A 302 10.29 2.06 6.16
N LEU A 303 9.02 2.02 6.54
CA LEU A 303 8.30 0.78 6.86
C LEU A 303 8.16 -0.14 5.63
N GLU A 304 7.79 0.41 4.47
CA GLU A 304 7.70 -0.34 3.21
C GLU A 304 9.02 -1.02 2.85
N ARG A 305 10.14 -0.33 3.03
CA ARG A 305 11.46 -0.91 2.86
C ARG A 305 11.77 -2.06 3.83
N GLN A 306 11.13 -2.06 5.02
CA GLN A 306 11.21 -3.16 5.98
C GLN A 306 10.21 -4.30 5.69
N GLY A 307 9.50 -4.24 4.57
CA GLY A 307 8.53 -5.25 4.14
C GLY A 307 7.10 -5.04 4.64
N TRP A 308 6.79 -3.87 5.23
CA TRP A 308 5.43 -3.54 5.62
C TRP A 308 4.64 -3.09 4.38
N ARG A 309 3.40 -3.52 4.26
CA ARG A 309 2.63 -3.30 3.02
C ARG A 309 1.22 -2.81 3.24
N ASP A 310 0.56 -3.22 4.33
CA ASP A 310 -0.87 -3.05 4.48
C ASP A 310 -1.22 -2.22 5.72
N SER A 311 -2.26 -1.41 5.60
CA SER A 311 -2.87 -0.73 6.73
C SER A 311 -3.92 -1.64 7.36
N VAL A 312 -3.86 -1.80 8.69
CA VAL A 312 -4.86 -2.58 9.44
C VAL A 312 -6.26 -1.99 9.27
N ASP A 313 -6.34 -0.66 9.20
CA ASP A 313 -7.60 0.06 8.99
C ASP A 313 -8.17 -0.21 7.59
N LEU A 314 -7.35 -0.12 6.56
CA LEU A 314 -7.75 -0.38 5.17
C LEU A 314 -8.15 -1.83 4.94
N GLU A 315 -7.42 -2.79 5.52
CA GLU A 315 -7.80 -4.21 5.47
C GLU A 315 -9.18 -4.42 6.09
N ALA A 316 -9.42 -3.85 7.27
CA ALA A 316 -10.71 -3.93 7.94
C ALA A 316 -11.83 -3.23 7.16
N TRP A 317 -11.55 -2.04 6.58
CA TRP A 317 -12.49 -1.27 5.77
C TRP A 317 -12.93 -2.05 4.52
N HIS A 318 -11.99 -2.57 3.74
CA HIS A 318 -12.30 -3.33 2.54
C HIS A 318 -13.10 -4.59 2.89
N LEU A 319 -12.66 -5.32 3.90
CA LEU A 319 -13.32 -6.54 4.33
C LEU A 319 -14.74 -6.29 4.85
N ALA A 320 -14.98 -5.19 5.59
CA ALA A 320 -16.31 -4.82 6.06
C ALA A 320 -17.25 -4.54 4.87
N ARG A 321 -16.78 -3.83 3.87
CA ARG A 321 -17.53 -3.56 2.63
C ARG A 321 -17.80 -4.83 1.83
N ASP A 322 -16.81 -5.69 1.67
CA ASP A 322 -16.94 -6.96 0.96
C ASP A 322 -17.95 -7.90 1.64
N MET A 323 -18.03 -7.85 2.97
CA MET A 323 -19.02 -8.59 3.75
C MET A 323 -20.39 -7.89 3.81
N GLY A 324 -20.59 -6.78 3.11
CA GLY A 324 -21.86 -6.06 3.04
C GLY A 324 -22.26 -5.38 4.35
N LYS A 325 -21.30 -5.00 5.20
CA LYS A 325 -21.57 -4.29 6.46
C LYS A 325 -21.86 -2.82 6.21
N THR A 326 -22.68 -2.21 7.10
CA THR A 326 -22.81 -0.76 7.14
C THR A 326 -21.50 -0.17 7.63
N VAL A 327 -20.86 0.67 6.81
CA VAL A 327 -19.57 1.29 7.14
C VAL A 327 -19.76 2.78 7.36
N LEU A 328 -19.30 3.29 8.51
CA LEU A 328 -19.44 4.68 8.93
C LEU A 328 -18.08 5.27 9.32
N GLY A 329 -17.95 6.60 9.20
CA GLY A 329 -16.83 7.37 9.75
C GLY A 329 -17.27 8.20 10.95
N MET A 330 -16.41 8.37 11.95
CA MET A 330 -16.63 9.25 13.09
C MET A 330 -16.20 10.70 12.82
N GLU A 331 -15.28 10.92 11.91
CA GLU A 331 -14.79 12.24 11.49
C GLU A 331 -15.09 12.49 10.03
N THR A 332 -15.31 13.75 9.69
CA THR A 332 -15.28 14.20 8.29
C THR A 332 -13.83 14.32 7.82
N MET A 333 -13.63 14.41 6.51
CA MET A 333 -12.30 14.62 5.94
C MET A 333 -11.66 15.93 6.41
N GLU A 334 -12.44 17.00 6.54
CA GLU A 334 -11.98 18.30 7.05
C GLU A 334 -11.49 18.20 8.50
N GLU A 335 -12.21 17.47 9.36
CA GLU A 335 -11.82 17.24 10.75
C GLU A 335 -10.53 16.42 10.87
N GLN A 336 -10.35 15.43 9.99
CA GLN A 336 -9.11 14.65 9.92
C GLN A 336 -7.93 15.51 9.48
N LEU A 337 -8.09 16.28 8.41
CA LEU A 337 -7.05 17.19 7.91
C LEU A 337 -6.68 18.22 8.97
N HIS A 338 -7.66 18.83 9.65
CA HIS A 338 -7.41 19.75 10.75
C HIS A 338 -6.59 19.10 11.87
N SER A 339 -6.88 17.84 12.22
CA SER A 339 -6.12 17.09 13.24
C SER A 339 -4.67 16.80 12.83
N LEU A 340 -4.39 16.70 11.53
CA LEU A 340 -3.03 16.55 11.00
C LEU A 340 -2.26 17.88 11.01
N GLU A 341 -2.93 18.99 10.69
CA GLU A 341 -2.33 20.33 10.66
C GLU A 341 -1.85 20.80 12.04
N VAL A 342 -2.51 20.38 13.12
CA VAL A 342 -2.11 20.78 14.48
C VAL A 342 -0.95 19.95 15.05
N VAL A 343 -0.38 19.02 14.29
CA VAL A 343 0.83 18.27 14.69
C VAL A 343 2.00 19.25 14.80
N PRO A 344 2.67 19.37 15.96
CA PRO A 344 3.71 20.39 16.12
C PRO A 344 4.97 20.08 15.30
N VAL A 345 5.42 21.05 14.50
CA VAL A 345 6.67 20.96 13.70
C VAL A 345 7.88 20.52 14.54
N PRO A 346 8.11 21.05 15.76
CA PRO A 346 9.24 20.59 16.57
C PRO A 346 9.24 19.09 16.86
N ARG A 347 8.07 18.47 17.02
CA ARG A 347 7.96 17.02 17.26
C ARG A 347 8.27 16.22 16.00
N VAL A 348 7.90 16.72 14.83
CA VAL A 348 8.25 16.10 13.55
C VAL A 348 9.78 16.13 13.35
N LEU A 349 10.40 17.28 13.62
CA LEU A 349 11.85 17.43 13.54
C LEU A 349 12.58 16.53 14.54
N ASP A 350 12.09 16.46 15.78
CA ASP A 350 12.66 15.58 16.82
C ASP A 350 12.57 14.10 16.40
N PHE A 351 11.44 13.67 15.85
CA PHE A 351 11.27 12.32 15.33
C PHE A 351 12.26 12.01 14.19
N PHE A 352 12.50 12.95 13.28
CA PHE A 352 13.50 12.80 12.21
C PHE A 352 14.94 12.78 12.73
N ARG A 353 15.27 13.59 13.72
CA ARG A 353 16.58 13.58 14.38
C ARG A 353 16.90 12.24 15.03
N HIS A 354 15.86 11.56 15.54
CA HIS A 354 15.95 10.24 16.16
C HIS A 354 15.71 9.07 15.19
N CYS A 355 15.79 9.30 13.89
CA CYS A 355 15.52 8.25 12.86
C CYS A 355 16.38 7.00 13.02
N GLY A 356 17.56 7.09 13.61
CA GLY A 356 18.39 5.92 13.93
C GLY A 356 17.73 4.90 14.88
N GLN A 357 16.73 5.32 15.65
CA GLN A 357 15.97 4.48 16.60
C GLN A 357 14.72 3.86 15.96
N TRP A 358 14.36 4.23 14.74
CA TRP A 358 13.11 3.81 14.10
C TRP A 358 12.98 2.28 14.00
N ARG A 359 14.10 1.59 13.74
CA ARG A 359 14.09 0.13 13.66
C ARG A 359 13.75 -0.53 15.00
N SER A 360 14.34 -0.05 16.09
CA SER A 360 14.05 -0.55 17.45
C SER A 360 12.62 -0.21 17.86
N TYR A 361 12.16 1.01 17.53
CA TYR A 361 10.79 1.45 17.76
C TYR A 361 9.79 0.55 17.01
N MET A 362 10.02 0.28 15.73
CA MET A 362 9.21 -0.61 14.91
C MET A 362 9.12 -2.03 15.52
N LYS A 363 10.25 -2.65 15.87
CA LYS A 363 10.30 -4.00 16.47
C LYS A 363 9.51 -4.06 17.77
N ARG A 364 9.69 -3.09 18.66
CA ARG A 364 8.95 -2.98 19.92
C ARG A 364 7.45 -2.89 19.70
N ASN A 365 7.02 -2.04 18.74
CA ASN A 365 5.60 -1.90 18.41
C ASN A 365 5.00 -3.21 17.88
N ILE A 366 5.67 -3.92 16.97
CA ILE A 366 5.21 -5.24 16.49
C ILE A 366 5.01 -6.19 17.66
N TYR A 367 6.02 -6.33 18.52
CA TYR A 367 6.02 -7.26 19.63
C TYR A 367 4.81 -7.03 20.55
N HIS A 368 4.59 -5.81 21.03
CA HIS A 368 3.49 -5.49 21.93
C HIS A 368 2.14 -5.52 21.23
N TYR A 369 2.05 -5.06 19.97
CA TYR A 369 0.82 -5.06 19.20
C TYR A 369 0.26 -6.47 19.00
N LEU A 370 1.10 -7.41 18.58
CA LEU A 370 0.70 -8.81 18.37
C LEU A 370 0.26 -9.51 19.65
N ARG A 371 0.74 -9.07 20.80
CA ARG A 371 0.37 -9.59 22.12
C ARG A 371 -0.85 -8.89 22.73
N GLY A 372 -1.31 -7.80 22.12
CA GLY A 372 -2.40 -6.98 22.66
C GLY A 372 -2.00 -6.19 23.92
N GLU A 373 -0.72 -5.89 24.05
CA GLU A 373 -0.13 -5.19 25.20
C GLU A 373 -0.12 -3.68 24.92
N LEU A 374 -1.25 -3.04 25.13
CA LEU A 374 -1.46 -1.64 24.76
C LEU A 374 -0.56 -0.68 25.54
N GLU A 375 -0.49 -0.82 26.87
CA GLU A 375 0.27 0.06 27.74
C GLU A 375 1.78 0.02 27.44
N PRO A 376 2.43 -1.15 27.32
CA PRO A 376 3.84 -1.24 26.93
C PRO A 376 4.09 -0.77 25.49
N MET A 377 3.14 -0.97 24.58
CA MET A 377 3.24 -0.50 23.19
C MET A 377 3.26 1.03 23.12
N MET A 378 2.41 1.68 23.91
CA MET A 378 2.35 3.13 23.95
C MET A 378 3.59 3.74 24.60
N GLY A 379 4.22 3.04 25.55
CA GLY A 379 5.44 3.45 26.22
C GLY A 379 5.36 4.82 26.87
N THR A 380 6.49 5.46 27.03
CA THR A 380 6.61 6.88 27.44
C THR A 380 6.40 7.86 26.29
N SER A 381 5.91 7.46 25.27
CA SER A 381 5.35 7.85 23.97
C SER A 381 5.28 9.32 23.56
N THR A 382 6.27 10.08 23.90
CA THR A 382 6.53 11.38 23.27
C THR A 382 7.18 11.24 21.88
N GLU A 383 7.57 10.02 21.50
CA GLU A 383 8.34 9.75 20.29
C GLU A 383 7.54 9.98 19.01
N PHE A 384 6.28 9.55 18.96
CA PHE A 384 5.49 9.67 17.72
C PHE A 384 4.82 11.05 17.62
N PRO A 385 5.03 11.84 16.55
CA PRO A 385 4.62 13.24 16.46
C PRO A 385 3.15 13.52 16.72
N THR A 386 2.25 12.64 16.30
CA THR A 386 0.80 12.79 16.46
C THR A 386 0.31 12.47 17.87
N ARG A 387 1.13 11.94 18.76
CA ARG A 387 0.75 11.60 20.14
C ARG A 387 0.85 12.82 21.05
N THR A 388 0.12 13.86 20.73
CA THR A 388 0.00 15.05 21.57
C THR A 388 -1.35 15.08 22.25
N GLN A 389 -1.42 15.75 23.41
CA GLN A 389 -2.66 15.93 24.13
C GLN A 389 -3.71 16.65 23.26
N GLN A 390 -3.29 17.65 22.48
CA GLN A 390 -4.18 18.39 21.59
C GLN A 390 -4.76 17.51 20.48
N VAL A 391 -3.96 16.63 19.88
CA VAL A 391 -4.45 15.74 18.80
C VAL A 391 -5.31 14.61 19.36
N ILE A 392 -4.90 13.98 20.46
CA ILE A 392 -5.57 12.78 20.98
C ILE A 392 -6.80 13.15 21.80
N ASP A 393 -6.69 14.08 22.74
CA ASP A 393 -7.74 14.35 23.73
C ASP A 393 -9.01 14.91 23.09
N PHE A 394 -8.84 15.80 22.12
CA PHE A 394 -9.98 16.38 21.40
C PHE A 394 -10.68 15.35 20.50
N ARG A 395 -9.92 14.51 19.82
CA ARG A 395 -10.47 13.45 18.98
C ARG A 395 -11.17 12.37 19.81
N ASP A 396 -10.60 11.98 20.97
CA ASP A 396 -11.20 10.97 21.85
C ASP A 396 -12.58 11.38 22.35
N GLN A 397 -12.77 12.67 22.69
CA GLN A 397 -14.08 13.16 23.10
C GLN A 397 -15.09 13.08 21.96
N ARG A 398 -14.68 13.47 20.74
CA ARG A 398 -15.50 13.39 19.53
C ARG A 398 -15.85 11.94 19.18
N PHE A 399 -14.88 11.03 19.25
CA PHE A 399 -15.09 9.62 19.00
C PHE A 399 -16.09 9.03 19.99
N ARG A 400 -15.93 9.31 21.29
CA ARG A 400 -16.87 8.89 22.34
C ARG A 400 -18.30 9.35 22.02
N GLU A 401 -18.49 10.61 21.72
CA GLU A 401 -19.80 11.19 21.43
C GLU A 401 -20.45 10.56 20.20
N ARG A 402 -19.66 10.37 19.12
CA ARG A 402 -20.19 9.89 17.84
C ARG A 402 -20.40 8.37 17.80
N MET A 403 -19.58 7.58 18.48
CA MET A 403 -19.78 6.12 18.53
C MET A 403 -20.89 5.71 19.51
N ARG A 404 -21.13 6.50 20.58
CA ARG A 404 -22.01 6.14 21.68
C ARG A 404 -23.41 5.68 21.25
N PRO A 405 -24.15 6.40 20.37
CA PRO A 405 -25.49 5.99 19.95
C PRO A 405 -25.54 4.61 19.28
N PHE A 406 -24.45 4.21 18.67
CA PHE A 406 -24.32 2.94 17.97
C PHE A 406 -23.93 1.81 18.93
N ILE A 407 -22.88 2.00 19.73
CA ILE A 407 -22.41 0.96 20.65
C ILE A 407 -23.42 0.65 21.76
N GLU A 408 -24.27 1.60 22.15
CA GLU A 408 -25.35 1.36 23.09
C GLU A 408 -26.50 0.50 22.52
N LYS A 409 -26.66 0.49 21.19
CA LYS A 409 -27.59 -0.42 20.50
C LYS A 409 -27.05 -1.84 20.41
N GLY A 410 -25.73 -2.03 20.45
CA GLY A 410 -25.08 -3.31 20.26
C GLY A 410 -24.87 -3.68 18.78
N GLY A 411 -24.10 -4.74 18.52
CA GLY A 411 -23.85 -5.25 17.17
C GLY A 411 -22.92 -4.36 16.33
N VAL A 412 -22.00 -3.63 16.97
CA VAL A 412 -21.09 -2.67 16.31
C VAL A 412 -19.64 -3.01 16.59
N ALA A 413 -18.77 -2.85 15.59
CA ALA A 413 -17.32 -2.85 15.74
C ALA A 413 -16.78 -1.46 15.41
N VAL A 414 -15.99 -0.88 16.32
CA VAL A 414 -15.36 0.44 16.16
C VAL A 414 -13.86 0.25 15.98
N PHE A 415 -13.29 0.88 14.97
CA PHE A 415 -11.85 0.84 14.66
C PHE A 415 -11.25 2.24 14.87
N VAL A 416 -10.32 2.33 15.82
CA VAL A 416 -9.59 3.56 16.14
C VAL A 416 -8.11 3.26 16.25
N GLY A 417 -7.24 4.21 15.97
CA GLY A 417 -5.81 4.06 16.19
C GLY A 417 -5.51 3.68 17.65
N ALA A 418 -4.58 2.76 17.82
CA ALA A 418 -4.25 2.22 19.14
C ALA A 418 -3.89 3.31 20.18
N ALA A 419 -3.43 4.48 19.73
CA ALA A 419 -3.12 5.62 20.59
C ALA A 419 -4.36 6.15 21.35
N HIS A 420 -5.54 6.05 20.75
CA HIS A 420 -6.82 6.49 21.36
C HIS A 420 -7.33 5.50 22.40
N MET A 421 -6.94 4.23 22.32
CA MET A 421 -7.51 3.15 23.12
C MET A 421 -7.33 3.32 24.62
N LEU A 422 -6.19 3.86 25.10
CA LEU A 422 -5.95 4.03 26.54
C LEU A 422 -7.00 4.92 27.19
N ARG A 423 -7.32 6.02 26.56
CA ARG A 423 -8.28 6.99 27.09
C ARG A 423 -9.72 6.57 26.81
N LEU A 424 -10.01 6.13 25.58
CA LEU A 424 -11.36 5.69 25.23
C LEU A 424 -11.86 4.53 26.11
N ARG A 425 -11.00 3.56 26.45
CA ARG A 425 -11.37 2.48 27.36
C ARG A 425 -11.82 3.02 28.73
N ARG A 426 -11.12 4.02 29.27
CA ARG A 426 -11.48 4.66 30.53
C ARG A 426 -12.82 5.38 30.40
N MET A 427 -12.96 6.23 29.39
CA MET A 427 -14.18 7.00 29.14
C MET A 427 -15.40 6.09 28.95
N LEU A 428 -15.27 4.98 28.22
CA LEU A 428 -16.33 4.00 28.04
C LEU A 428 -16.68 3.26 29.34
N THR A 429 -15.70 3.01 30.21
CA THR A 429 -15.95 2.45 31.54
C THR A 429 -16.74 3.43 32.43
N GLU A 430 -16.38 4.71 32.36
CA GLU A 430 -17.11 5.80 33.03
C GLU A 430 -18.54 5.94 32.50
N ASP A 431 -18.79 5.64 31.22
CA ASP A 431 -20.13 5.58 30.61
C ASP A 431 -20.93 4.33 30.99
N GLY A 432 -20.39 3.48 31.84
CA GLY A 432 -21.05 2.29 32.36
C GLY A 432 -20.92 1.05 31.47
N PHE A 433 -19.99 1.04 30.53
CA PHE A 433 -19.67 -0.18 29.79
C PHE A 433 -18.68 -1.06 30.57
N THR A 434 -18.92 -2.35 30.55
CA THR A 434 -17.90 -3.34 30.92
C THR A 434 -16.96 -3.54 29.73
N VAL A 435 -15.70 -3.13 29.87
CA VAL A 435 -14.68 -3.19 28.81
C VAL A 435 -13.73 -4.36 29.09
N ARG A 436 -13.77 -5.40 28.25
CA ARG A 436 -12.95 -6.62 28.42
C ARG A 436 -12.12 -6.90 27.18
N GLN A 437 -10.81 -7.13 27.36
CA GLN A 437 -9.97 -7.54 26.25
C GLN A 437 -10.30 -8.96 25.79
N VAL A 438 -10.52 -9.11 24.47
CA VAL A 438 -10.73 -10.42 23.83
C VAL A 438 -9.38 -11.04 23.55
N ARG A 439 -8.96 -11.96 24.40
CA ARG A 439 -7.67 -12.67 24.23
C ARG A 439 -7.83 -13.85 23.28
N PRO A 440 -6.80 -14.13 22.44
CA PRO A 440 -6.76 -15.36 21.64
C PRO A 440 -6.92 -16.58 22.53
N THR A 441 -7.71 -17.55 22.07
CA THR A 441 -7.95 -18.79 22.85
C THR A 441 -6.63 -19.54 23.07
N TRP A 442 -6.59 -20.38 24.09
CA TRP A 442 -5.43 -21.22 24.41
C TRP A 442 -4.99 -22.10 23.24
N ILE A 443 -5.95 -22.54 22.40
CA ILE A 443 -5.70 -23.33 21.18
C ILE A 443 -4.87 -22.51 20.17
N HIS A 444 -5.19 -21.23 19.98
CA HIS A 444 -4.41 -20.36 19.10
C HIS A 444 -2.99 -20.14 19.64
N ARG A 445 -2.84 -19.99 20.97
CA ARG A 445 -1.53 -19.87 21.62
C ARG A 445 -0.72 -21.15 21.49
N MET A 446 -1.35 -22.32 21.65
CA MET A 446 -0.67 -23.61 21.49
C MET A 446 -0.24 -23.85 20.03
N ARG A 447 -1.09 -23.51 19.06
CA ARG A 447 -0.73 -23.59 17.63
C ARG A 447 0.41 -22.64 17.26
N ALA A 448 0.46 -21.45 17.83
CA ALA A 448 1.56 -20.52 17.67
C ALA A 448 2.88 -21.10 18.22
N ARG A 449 2.85 -21.71 19.42
CA ARG A 449 4.00 -22.41 20.00
C ARG A 449 4.49 -23.58 19.16
N LEU A 450 3.58 -24.41 18.67
CA LEU A 450 3.93 -25.58 17.84
C LEU A 450 4.52 -25.19 16.48
N ARG A 451 4.29 -23.96 16.01
CA ARG A 451 4.88 -23.42 14.78
C ARG A 451 6.20 -22.69 15.00
N GLY A 452 6.72 -22.66 16.24
CA GLY A 452 7.92 -21.90 16.57
C GLY A 452 7.71 -20.38 16.53
N GLU A 453 6.46 -19.94 16.53
CA GLU A 453 6.09 -18.52 16.42
C GLU A 453 6.43 -17.72 17.70
N ASP A 454 6.76 -18.39 18.81
CA ASP A 454 7.22 -17.74 20.04
C ASP A 454 8.56 -16.98 19.84
N ASP A 455 9.39 -17.39 18.88
CA ASP A 455 10.64 -16.69 18.55
C ASP A 455 10.40 -15.40 17.74
N LEU A 456 9.31 -15.30 16.98
CA LEU A 456 8.90 -14.08 16.28
C LEU A 456 8.47 -12.96 17.24
N TYR A 457 8.11 -13.32 18.47
CA TYR A 457 7.71 -12.38 19.53
C TYR A 457 8.86 -12.00 20.47
N ARG A 458 10.07 -12.55 20.28
CA ARG A 458 11.24 -12.14 21.06
C ARG A 458 11.80 -10.83 20.49
N ILE A 459 11.88 -9.82 21.35
CA ILE A 459 12.73 -8.66 21.07
C ILE A 459 14.16 -9.22 21.07
N PRO A 460 14.91 -9.15 19.95
CA PRO A 460 16.32 -9.52 20.00
C PRO A 460 16.98 -8.72 21.13
N ALA A 461 17.71 -9.39 22.02
CA ALA A 461 18.52 -8.70 23.00
C ALA A 461 19.43 -7.72 22.24
N ASP A 462 19.63 -6.51 22.79
CA ASP A 462 20.51 -5.49 22.24
C ASP A 462 21.94 -6.03 22.09
N GLY A 463 22.24 -6.75 21.04
CA GLY A 463 23.52 -7.44 20.87
C GLY A 463 23.78 -8.03 19.50
N ASP A 464 22.76 -8.32 18.72
CA ASP A 464 22.95 -8.78 17.33
C ASP A 464 22.92 -7.58 16.37
N ARG A 465 24.12 -7.08 16.07
CA ARG A 465 24.44 -6.02 15.10
C ARG A 465 24.39 -6.54 13.66
#